data_2949eca08bbed0376a21dc8763bd7204
#
_entry.id   2949eca08bbed0376a21dc8763bd7204
#
_cell.length_a   1.000
_cell.length_b   1.000
_cell.length_c   1.000
_cell.angle_alpha   90.00
_cell.angle_beta   90.00
_cell.angle_gamma   90.00
#
_symmetry.space_group_name_H-M   'P 1'
#
loop_
_entity.id
_entity.type
_entity.pdbx_description
1 polymer ?
#
loop_
_entity_poly.entity_id
_entity_poly.type
_entity_poly.pdbx_seq_one_letter_code
_entity_poly.pdbx_strand_id
1 'polypeptide(L)'
;MSIIGYEGIAAFIKGNYPLGSRIVEVGVGQHPEVAQLLQNDFDVICTDITESGPEGVRYVKDDIFKPDMALYKGVSLIYSIRPPVDIQDAMASVAKKVGASLLIRPFSSERADLKKYFRSFKVINHQGAAFYVYHDGYCPCYPQPPSWQPP
;
A
#
# COMPACT_ATOMS: atom_id res chain seq x y z
N MET A 1 -0.29 18.99 9.17
CA MET A 1 -1.71 18.67 8.90
C MET A 1 -1.85 17.16 8.77
N SER A 2 -2.76 16.56 9.53
CA SER A 2 -2.95 15.12 9.51
C SER A 2 -3.71 14.68 8.25
N ILE A 3 -3.56 13.40 7.91
CA ILE A 3 -4.24 12.78 6.77
C ILE A 3 -5.67 12.42 7.20
N ILE A 4 -6.66 12.96 6.49
CA ILE A 4 -8.06 12.63 6.77
C ILE A 4 -8.32 11.17 6.36
N GLY A 5 -8.90 10.37 7.25
CA GLY A 5 -9.27 8.99 6.97
C GLY A 5 -8.16 7.96 7.13
N TYR A 6 -7.01 8.35 7.71
CA TYR A 6 -5.89 7.41 7.89
C TYR A 6 -6.29 6.22 8.79
N GLU A 7 -7.17 6.44 9.75
CA GLU A 7 -7.67 5.38 10.63
C GLU A 7 -8.47 4.33 9.86
N GLY A 8 -9.25 4.77 8.86
CA GLY A 8 -10.00 3.86 8.01
C GLY A 8 -9.11 3.00 7.13
N ILE A 9 -8.02 3.57 6.61
CA ILE A 9 -7.04 2.80 5.83
C ILE A 9 -6.37 1.75 6.71
N ALA A 10 -5.90 2.16 7.89
CA ALA A 10 -5.25 1.22 8.82
C ALA A 10 -6.21 0.11 9.25
N ALA A 11 -7.47 0.43 9.55
CA ALA A 11 -8.48 -0.56 9.94
C ALA A 11 -8.75 -1.56 8.82
N PHE A 12 -8.83 -1.09 7.58
CA PHE A 12 -8.99 -1.99 6.43
C PHE A 12 -7.82 -2.97 6.32
N ILE A 13 -6.60 -2.47 6.42
CA ILE A 13 -5.39 -3.30 6.32
C ILE A 13 -5.38 -4.34 7.44
N LYS A 14 -5.65 -3.93 8.67
CA LYS A 14 -5.69 -4.84 9.82
C LYS A 14 -6.75 -5.94 9.67
N GLY A 15 -7.86 -5.63 9.03
CA GLY A 15 -8.94 -6.59 8.83
C GLY A 15 -8.75 -7.54 7.65
N ASN A 16 -7.78 -7.28 6.76
CA ASN A 16 -7.65 -8.00 5.50
C ASN A 16 -6.28 -8.64 5.26
N TYR A 17 -5.31 -8.41 6.12
CA TYR A 17 -3.96 -9.00 5.98
C TYR A 17 -3.56 -9.71 7.27
N PRO A 18 -2.88 -10.88 7.16
CA PRO A 18 -2.44 -11.60 8.34
C PRO A 18 -1.44 -10.79 9.17
N LEU A 19 -1.48 -10.96 10.49
CA LEU A 19 -0.49 -10.36 11.40
C LEU A 19 0.91 -10.75 10.96
N GLY A 20 1.84 -9.81 11.04
CA GLY A 20 3.23 -10.04 10.65
C GLY A 20 3.50 -9.88 9.16
N SER A 21 2.48 -9.62 8.33
CA SER A 21 2.70 -9.37 6.90
C SER A 21 3.66 -8.22 6.71
N ARG A 22 4.52 -8.34 5.69
CA ARG A 22 5.42 -7.26 5.30
C ARG A 22 4.69 -6.27 4.41
N ILE A 23 4.76 -4.98 4.77
CA ILE A 23 4.05 -3.89 4.10
C ILE A 23 5.03 -2.74 3.86
N VAL A 24 4.97 -2.15 2.68
CA VAL A 24 5.80 -0.97 2.36
C VAL A 24 4.89 0.21 2.03
N GLU A 25 5.13 1.33 2.71
CA GLU A 25 4.53 2.61 2.34
C GLU A 25 5.51 3.39 1.47
N VAL A 26 5.07 3.80 0.27
CA VAL A 26 5.88 4.59 -0.65
C VAL A 26 5.48 6.06 -0.55
N GLY A 27 6.49 6.93 -0.43
CA GLY A 27 6.26 8.37 -0.39
C GLY A 27 5.65 8.84 0.92
N VAL A 28 6.19 8.38 2.06
CA VAL A 28 5.62 8.67 3.37
C VAL A 28 5.63 10.17 3.72
N GLY A 29 6.61 10.94 3.20
CA GLY A 29 6.74 12.36 3.51
C GLY A 29 6.86 12.60 5.01
N GLN A 30 6.05 13.51 5.53
CA GLN A 30 5.99 13.84 6.95
C GLN A 30 4.71 13.35 7.62
N HIS A 31 4.01 12.38 7.00
CA HIS A 31 2.72 11.88 7.47
C HIS A 31 2.72 10.38 7.68
N PRO A 32 3.34 9.90 8.79
CA PRO A 32 3.47 8.46 9.06
C PRO A 32 2.27 7.85 9.78
N GLU A 33 1.12 8.53 9.86
CA GLU A 33 0.00 8.14 10.71
C GLU A 33 -0.49 6.71 10.45
N VAL A 34 -0.60 6.32 9.17
CA VAL A 34 -1.04 4.96 8.83
C VAL A 34 -0.01 3.93 9.29
N ALA A 35 1.26 4.17 8.98
CA ALA A 35 2.34 3.27 9.36
C ALA A 35 2.46 3.13 10.88
N GLN A 36 2.28 4.23 11.61
CA GLN A 36 2.31 4.21 13.08
C GLN A 36 1.22 3.30 13.64
N LEU A 37 0.04 3.29 13.04
CA LEU A 37 -1.04 2.41 13.46
C LEU A 37 -0.81 0.94 13.08
N LEU A 38 -0.02 0.68 12.04
CA LEU A 38 0.19 -0.68 11.54
C LEU A 38 1.41 -1.38 12.16
N GLN A 39 2.41 -0.64 12.59
CA GLN A 39 3.73 -1.21 12.91
C GLN A 39 3.77 -2.19 14.08
N ASN A 40 2.76 -2.17 14.96
CA ASN A 40 2.70 -3.13 16.06
C ASN A 40 2.20 -4.50 15.61
N ASP A 41 1.49 -4.56 14.49
CA ASP A 41 0.86 -5.78 13.98
C ASP A 41 1.52 -6.31 12.71
N PHE A 42 2.32 -5.48 12.03
CA PHE A 42 2.92 -5.79 10.73
C PHE A 42 4.38 -5.36 10.68
N ASP A 43 5.13 -5.96 9.76
CA ASP A 43 6.49 -5.53 9.43
C ASP A 43 6.40 -4.41 8.38
N VAL A 44 6.36 -3.16 8.86
CA VAL A 44 6.13 -1.98 8.01
C VAL A 44 7.43 -1.23 7.77
N ILE A 45 7.70 -0.93 6.50
CA ILE A 45 8.81 -0.07 6.09
C ILE A 45 8.21 1.12 5.34
N CYS A 46 8.61 2.33 5.72
CA CYS A 46 8.26 3.55 5.00
C CYS A 46 9.43 3.98 4.13
N THR A 47 9.15 4.42 2.92
CA THR A 47 10.17 4.90 1.99
C THR A 47 9.85 6.29 1.48
N ASP A 48 10.89 7.01 1.10
CA ASP A 48 10.81 8.26 0.36
C ASP A 48 12.20 8.59 -0.19
N ILE A 49 12.30 9.64 -0.97
CA ILE A 49 13.57 10.05 -1.60
C ILE A 49 14.45 10.91 -0.69
N THR A 50 13.96 11.36 0.44
CA THR A 50 14.69 12.20 1.38
C THR A 50 15.67 11.39 2.22
N GLU A 51 16.77 12.03 2.67
CA GLU A 51 17.79 11.36 3.48
C GLU A 51 17.25 10.86 4.81
N SER A 52 16.34 11.61 5.42
CA SER A 52 15.71 11.23 6.68
C SER A 52 14.21 11.28 6.54
N GLY A 53 13.52 10.37 7.23
CA GLY A 53 12.07 10.29 7.24
C GLY A 53 11.47 10.78 8.55
N PRO A 54 10.14 10.62 8.68
CA PRO A 54 9.45 10.99 9.90
C PRO A 54 9.86 10.10 11.07
N GLU A 55 9.77 10.65 12.27
CA GLU A 55 10.05 9.89 13.48
C GLU A 55 8.96 8.89 13.79
N GLY A 56 9.30 7.87 14.58
CA GLY A 56 8.34 6.90 15.10
C GLY A 56 8.00 5.76 14.16
N VAL A 57 8.63 5.66 12.99
CA VAL A 57 8.44 4.57 12.04
C VAL A 57 9.79 4.14 11.47
N ARG A 58 9.84 2.92 10.95
CA ARG A 58 11.03 2.42 10.25
C ARG A 58 11.08 3.06 8.86
N TYR A 59 12.14 3.80 8.59
CA TYR A 59 12.30 4.53 7.34
C TYR A 59 13.54 4.07 6.60
N VAL A 60 13.40 3.90 5.28
CA VAL A 60 14.52 3.62 4.38
C VAL A 60 14.39 4.55 3.17
N LYS A 61 15.48 5.27 2.84
CA LYS A 61 15.52 6.07 1.62
C LYS A 61 15.49 5.13 0.42
N ASP A 62 14.55 5.36 -0.49
CA ASP A 62 14.42 4.58 -1.72
C ASP A 62 13.68 5.39 -2.77
N ASP A 63 14.07 5.24 -4.03
CA ASP A 63 13.44 5.88 -5.17
C ASP A 63 12.61 4.83 -5.91
N ILE A 64 11.28 4.99 -5.92
CA ILE A 64 10.37 4.02 -6.55
C ILE A 64 10.63 3.86 -8.05
N PHE A 65 11.26 4.83 -8.72
CA PHE A 65 11.64 4.71 -10.12
C PHE A 65 12.91 3.90 -10.32
N LYS A 66 13.73 3.73 -9.27
CA LYS A 66 14.93 2.89 -9.25
C LYS A 66 14.98 2.15 -7.92
N PRO A 67 14.00 1.26 -7.67
CA PRO A 67 13.85 0.69 -6.34
C PRO A 67 14.94 -0.33 -6.01
N ASP A 68 15.31 -0.37 -4.74
CA ASP A 68 16.05 -1.50 -4.19
C ASP A 68 15.07 -2.65 -4.00
N MET A 69 15.09 -3.61 -4.90
CA MET A 69 14.12 -4.70 -4.89
C MET A 69 14.22 -5.60 -3.67
N ALA A 70 15.34 -5.54 -2.93
CA ALA A 70 15.47 -6.28 -1.68
C ALA A 70 14.46 -5.81 -0.63
N LEU A 71 14.08 -4.51 -0.66
CA LEU A 71 13.07 -3.96 0.25
C LEU A 71 11.69 -4.59 0.03
N TYR A 72 11.41 -5.02 -1.19
CA TYR A 72 10.09 -5.50 -1.58
C TYR A 72 9.95 -7.02 -1.56
N LYS A 73 11.02 -7.72 -1.21
CA LYS A 73 10.98 -9.19 -1.16
C LYS A 73 10.02 -9.67 -0.08
N GLY A 74 9.04 -10.49 -0.46
CA GLY A 74 8.07 -11.04 0.47
C GLY A 74 6.99 -10.05 0.92
N VAL A 75 6.90 -8.89 0.27
CA VAL A 75 5.91 -7.87 0.61
C VAL A 75 4.52 -8.33 0.16
N SER A 76 3.53 -8.21 1.05
CA SER A 76 2.13 -8.54 0.77
C SER A 76 1.36 -7.36 0.23
N LEU A 77 1.71 -6.16 0.66
CA LEU A 77 1.00 -4.94 0.30
C LEU A 77 1.98 -3.78 0.14
N ILE A 78 1.81 -3.05 -0.95
CA ILE A 78 2.47 -1.75 -1.15
C ILE A 78 1.35 -0.70 -1.14
N TYR A 79 1.50 0.36 -0.36
CA TYR A 79 0.48 1.41 -0.35
C TYR A 79 1.10 2.80 -0.38
N SER A 80 0.30 3.78 -0.77
CA SER A 80 0.70 5.17 -0.74
C SER A 80 -0.50 6.09 -0.55
N ILE A 81 -0.25 7.20 0.14
CA ILE A 81 -1.23 8.23 0.43
C ILE A 81 -0.94 9.43 -0.46
N ARG A 82 -1.90 9.77 -1.31
CA ARG A 82 -1.82 10.89 -2.25
C ARG A 82 -0.61 10.87 -3.20
N PRO A 83 -0.28 9.70 -3.81
CA PRO A 83 0.84 9.67 -4.74
C PRO A 83 0.47 10.34 -6.07
N PRO A 84 1.41 11.06 -6.71
CA PRO A 84 1.23 11.49 -8.09
C PRO A 84 1.03 10.31 -9.05
N VAL A 85 0.45 10.57 -10.21
CA VAL A 85 0.10 9.54 -11.19
C VAL A 85 1.32 8.72 -11.64
N ASP A 86 2.46 9.36 -11.86
CA ASP A 86 3.69 8.65 -12.25
C ASP A 86 4.23 7.75 -11.15
N ILE A 87 4.10 8.16 -9.89
CA ILE A 87 4.45 7.31 -8.74
C ILE A 87 3.51 6.10 -8.66
N GLN A 88 2.22 6.28 -8.93
CA GLN A 88 1.26 5.17 -8.94
C GLN A 88 1.66 4.10 -9.96
N ASP A 89 2.05 4.51 -11.16
CA ASP A 89 2.50 3.60 -12.20
C ASP A 89 3.75 2.83 -11.77
N ALA A 90 4.74 3.52 -11.22
CA ALA A 90 5.97 2.89 -10.74
C ALA A 90 5.69 1.88 -9.61
N MET A 91 4.83 2.23 -8.67
CA MET A 91 4.42 1.33 -7.58
C MET A 91 3.75 0.07 -8.12
N ALA A 92 2.86 0.24 -9.10
CA ALA A 92 2.15 -0.88 -9.70
C ALA A 92 3.12 -1.85 -10.38
N SER A 93 4.13 -1.33 -11.06
CA SER A 93 5.17 -2.15 -11.68
C SER A 93 5.91 -3.01 -10.64
N VAL A 94 6.30 -2.41 -9.51
CA VAL A 94 6.98 -3.14 -8.45
C VAL A 94 6.04 -4.18 -7.83
N ALA A 95 4.81 -3.79 -7.50
CA ALA A 95 3.83 -4.69 -6.89
C ALA A 95 3.58 -5.91 -7.78
N LYS A 96 3.44 -5.71 -9.08
CA LYS A 96 3.25 -6.81 -10.04
C LYS A 96 4.44 -7.77 -10.03
N LYS A 97 5.66 -7.23 -10.00
CA LYS A 97 6.88 -8.05 -10.02
C LYS A 97 7.01 -8.93 -8.79
N VAL A 98 6.62 -8.44 -7.62
CA VAL A 98 6.79 -9.18 -6.35
C VAL A 98 5.52 -9.92 -5.92
N GLY A 99 4.43 -9.79 -6.65
CA GLY A 99 3.18 -10.46 -6.32
C GLY A 99 2.42 -9.82 -5.17
N ALA A 100 2.66 -8.55 -4.89
CA ALA A 100 1.97 -7.81 -3.84
C ALA A 100 0.68 -7.20 -4.37
N SER A 101 -0.29 -6.96 -3.47
CA SER A 101 -1.40 -6.07 -3.80
C SER A 101 -0.97 -4.62 -3.61
N LEU A 102 -1.75 -3.71 -4.18
CA LEU A 102 -1.45 -2.28 -4.18
C LEU A 102 -2.66 -1.51 -3.65
N LEU A 103 -2.44 -0.65 -2.68
CA LEU A 103 -3.48 0.24 -2.17
C LEU A 103 -3.06 1.68 -2.43
N ILE A 104 -3.95 2.44 -3.08
CA ILE A 104 -3.71 3.85 -3.37
C ILE A 104 -4.86 4.67 -2.83
N ARG A 105 -4.55 5.66 -2.01
CA ARG A 105 -5.47 6.73 -1.69
C ARG A 105 -5.08 7.94 -2.51
N PRO A 106 -5.78 8.22 -3.64
CA PRO A 106 -5.38 9.31 -4.51
C PRO A 106 -5.70 10.67 -3.92
N PHE A 107 -5.00 11.69 -4.40
CA PHE A 107 -5.36 13.06 -4.14
C PHE A 107 -6.47 13.44 -5.13
N SER A 108 -7.68 13.66 -4.62
CA SER A 108 -8.85 13.98 -5.45
C SER A 108 -9.09 12.89 -6.52
N SER A 109 -9.18 13.27 -7.80
CA SER A 109 -9.41 12.35 -8.91
C SER A 109 -8.14 11.89 -9.62
N GLU A 110 -6.97 12.18 -9.08
CA GLU A 110 -5.69 11.84 -9.70
C GLU A 110 -5.38 10.36 -9.57
N ARG A 111 -5.85 9.57 -10.52
CA ARG A 111 -5.67 8.12 -10.53
C ARG A 111 -5.13 7.64 -11.87
N ALA A 112 -4.03 6.88 -11.83
CA ALA A 112 -3.45 6.27 -13.01
C ALA A 112 -4.32 5.12 -13.52
N ASP A 113 -4.24 4.84 -14.83
CA ASP A 113 -4.80 3.63 -15.40
C ASP A 113 -3.77 2.51 -15.22
N LEU A 114 -4.09 1.54 -14.36
CA LEU A 114 -3.18 0.44 -14.02
C LEU A 114 -3.59 -0.90 -14.62
N LYS A 115 -4.42 -0.90 -15.67
CA LYS A 115 -4.91 -2.13 -16.32
C LYS A 115 -3.80 -3.03 -16.84
N LYS A 116 -2.67 -2.46 -17.26
CA LYS A 116 -1.54 -3.25 -17.74
C LYS A 116 -0.84 -4.05 -16.64
N TYR A 117 -1.06 -3.70 -15.38
CA TYR A 117 -0.47 -4.40 -14.24
C TYR A 117 -1.44 -5.30 -13.50
N PHE A 118 -2.70 -4.88 -13.37
CA PHE A 118 -3.69 -5.59 -12.56
C PHE A 118 -4.99 -5.78 -13.32
N ARG A 119 -5.53 -7.00 -13.28
CA ARG A 119 -6.81 -7.33 -13.91
C ARG A 119 -8.00 -6.68 -13.23
N SER A 120 -7.90 -6.48 -11.93
CA SER A 120 -9.02 -6.03 -11.11
C SER A 120 -8.60 -5.02 -10.07
N PHE A 121 -9.54 -4.16 -9.72
CA PHE A 121 -9.40 -3.31 -8.55
C PHE A 121 -10.76 -3.15 -7.87
N LYS A 122 -10.74 -2.74 -6.62
CA LYS A 122 -11.94 -2.46 -5.85
C LYS A 122 -11.82 -1.08 -5.22
N VAL A 123 -12.92 -0.32 -5.26
CA VAL A 123 -13.04 0.94 -4.53
C VAL A 123 -13.54 0.62 -3.13
N ILE A 124 -12.83 1.05 -2.13
CA ILE A 124 -13.16 0.80 -0.73
C ILE A 124 -13.54 2.11 -0.06
N ASN A 125 -14.68 2.13 0.62
CA ASN A 125 -15.06 3.18 1.54
C ASN A 125 -15.11 2.56 2.93
N HIS A 126 -14.17 2.95 3.80
CA HIS A 126 -14.04 2.34 5.11
C HIS A 126 -13.71 3.41 6.14
N GLN A 127 -14.60 3.59 7.12
CA GLN A 127 -14.42 4.54 8.22
C GLN A 127 -13.99 5.95 7.74
N GLY A 128 -14.68 6.46 6.72
CA GLY A 128 -14.45 7.81 6.20
C GLY A 128 -13.30 7.94 5.20
N ALA A 129 -12.62 6.84 4.87
CA ALA A 129 -11.58 6.83 3.84
C ALA A 129 -12.08 6.17 2.57
N ALA A 130 -11.78 6.79 1.42
CA ALA A 130 -12.03 6.21 0.10
C ALA A 130 -10.69 5.95 -0.58
N PHE A 131 -10.46 4.71 -1.00
CA PHE A 131 -9.20 4.31 -1.62
C PHE A 131 -9.41 3.13 -2.56
N TYR A 132 -8.38 2.84 -3.37
CA TYR A 132 -8.42 1.78 -4.37
C TYR A 132 -7.46 0.66 -3.98
N VAL A 133 -7.93 -0.59 -4.10
CA VAL A 133 -7.10 -1.77 -3.87
C VAL A 133 -7.02 -2.56 -5.16
N TYR A 134 -5.79 -2.77 -5.65
CA TYR A 134 -5.48 -3.48 -6.88
C TYR A 134 -4.87 -4.83 -6.55
N HIS A 135 -5.32 -5.86 -7.27
CA HIS A 135 -4.79 -7.20 -7.06
C HIS A 135 -4.89 -8.01 -8.36
N ASP A 136 -4.13 -9.08 -8.42
CA ASP A 136 -4.12 -9.98 -9.57
C ASP A 136 -4.38 -11.40 -9.05
N GLY A 137 -5.65 -11.82 -9.09
CA GLY A 137 -6.09 -13.09 -8.53
C GLY A 137 -6.65 -12.94 -7.12
N TYR A 138 -5.96 -13.49 -6.12
CA TYR A 138 -6.44 -13.43 -4.74
C TYR A 138 -6.40 -12.00 -4.20
N CYS A 139 -7.50 -11.58 -3.58
CA CYS A 139 -7.59 -10.31 -2.86
C CYS A 139 -8.27 -10.55 -1.51
N PRO A 140 -7.62 -10.20 -0.40
CA PRO A 140 -8.23 -10.37 0.92
C PRO A 140 -9.54 -9.62 1.10
N CYS A 141 -9.76 -8.54 0.34
CA CYS A 141 -10.97 -7.73 0.46
C CYS A 141 -12.19 -8.33 -0.25
N TYR A 142 -12.03 -9.43 -0.98
CA TYR A 142 -13.15 -10.10 -1.64
C TYR A 142 -13.58 -11.33 -0.85
N PRO A 143 -14.90 -11.57 -0.74
CA PRO A 143 -15.39 -12.84 -0.21
C PRO A 143 -14.88 -13.99 -1.06
N GLN A 144 -14.36 -15.04 -0.41
CA GLN A 144 -13.88 -16.23 -1.10
C GLN A 144 -14.97 -17.30 -1.14
N PRO A 145 -15.07 -18.10 -2.21
CA PRO A 145 -16.00 -19.22 -2.23
C PRO A 145 -15.60 -20.25 -1.19
N PRO A 146 -16.57 -21.02 -0.64
CA PRO A 146 -16.26 -21.97 0.44
C PRO A 146 -15.20 -23.01 0.09
N SER A 147 -15.05 -23.37 -1.18
CA SER A 147 -14.07 -24.34 -1.65
C SER A 147 -12.74 -23.72 -2.04
N TRP A 148 -12.61 -22.37 -1.96
CA TRP A 148 -11.40 -21.69 -2.39
C TRP A 148 -10.29 -21.90 -1.36
N GLN A 149 -9.06 -22.16 -1.86
CA GLN A 149 -7.86 -22.25 -1.04
C GLN A 149 -6.76 -21.41 -1.67
N PRO A 150 -6.00 -20.63 -0.86
CA PRO A 150 -4.90 -19.85 -1.41
C PRO A 150 -3.80 -20.76 -1.97
N PRO A 151 -3.11 -20.30 -3.02
CA PRO A 151 -2.00 -21.03 -3.59
C PRO A 151 -0.82 -21.17 -2.61
#